data_f39518f6a78fc5bc015929af86bb4414
#
_entry.id   f39518f6a78fc5bc015929af86bb4414
#
_cell.length_a   1.000
_cell.length_b   1.000
_cell.length_c   1.000
_cell.angle_alpha   90.00
_cell.angle_beta   90.00
_cell.angle_gamma   90.00
#
_symmetry.space_group_name_H-M   'P 1'
#
loop_
_entity.id
_entity.type
_entity.pdbx_description
1 polymer ?
#
loop_
_entity_poly.entity_id
_entity_poly.type
_entity_poly.pdbx_seq_one_letter_code
_entity_poly.pdbx_strand_id
1 'polypeptide(L)'
;QTTSICCYCAVGCGLIVSTSTSDNPLGKGRAINVEGDPDHPINEGSLCPKGASTWQLTVNDQRPKKPLYRAPHATEWKEVEWEWAMEEIAKRVKESRDKSFTEKNDKGQLVNRTEAMASFGSAAMDNEECWAYQSILRSLGLVYIEHQARL
;
A
#
# COMPACT_ATOMS: atom_id res chain seq x y z
N GLN A 1 -13.73 17.28 -13.54
CA GLN A 1 -13.14 15.95 -13.81
C GLN A 1 -11.62 16.04 -13.75
N THR A 2 -10.99 14.97 -13.32
CA THR A 2 -9.53 14.84 -13.22
C THR A 2 -9.13 13.43 -13.62
N THR A 3 -8.06 13.28 -14.38
CA THR A 3 -7.48 11.99 -14.70
C THR A 3 -6.67 11.45 -13.52
N SER A 4 -6.68 10.14 -13.35
CA SER A 4 -5.94 9.43 -12.30
C SER A 4 -5.61 8.01 -12.74
N ILE A 5 -4.89 7.27 -11.90
CA ILE A 5 -4.58 5.86 -12.11
C ILE A 5 -5.30 5.02 -11.05
N CYS A 6 -5.75 3.84 -11.44
CA CYS A 6 -6.40 2.90 -10.54
C CYS A 6 -5.42 2.40 -9.47
N CYS A 7 -5.84 2.44 -8.21
CA CYS A 7 -5.01 2.07 -7.06
C CYS A 7 -4.95 0.55 -6.76
N TYR A 8 -5.60 -0.31 -7.56
CA TYR A 8 -5.74 -1.71 -7.18
C TYR A 8 -4.60 -2.61 -7.62
N CYS A 9 -4.12 -2.49 -8.84
CA CYS A 9 -3.09 -3.42 -9.29
C CYS A 9 -2.15 -2.79 -10.33
N ALA A 10 -1.06 -3.49 -10.61
CA ALA A 10 0.00 -3.06 -11.51
C ALA A 10 -0.40 -2.97 -13.00
N VAL A 11 -1.65 -3.24 -13.37
CA VAL A 11 -2.17 -2.96 -14.72
C VAL A 11 -2.10 -1.47 -15.01
N GLY A 12 -2.37 -0.61 -13.99
CA GLY A 12 -2.25 0.83 -14.14
C GLY A 12 -3.33 1.45 -15.02
N CYS A 13 -4.58 0.98 -14.90
CA CYS A 13 -5.70 1.53 -15.69
C CYS A 13 -5.91 3.02 -15.44
N GLY A 14 -6.03 3.80 -16.51
CA GLY A 14 -6.40 5.20 -16.46
C GLY A 14 -7.87 5.40 -16.05
N LEU A 15 -8.10 6.35 -15.20
CA LEU A 15 -9.40 6.73 -14.66
C LEU A 15 -9.72 8.19 -14.95
N ILE A 16 -11.01 8.46 -15.16
CA ILE A 16 -11.59 9.82 -15.08
C ILE A 16 -12.41 9.89 -13.79
N VAL A 17 -11.97 10.73 -12.87
CA VAL A 17 -12.64 10.96 -11.60
C VAL A 17 -13.50 12.21 -11.70
N SER A 18 -14.80 12.07 -11.49
CA SER A 18 -15.75 13.18 -11.36
C SER A 18 -15.90 13.55 -9.89
N THR A 19 -15.76 14.83 -9.59
CA THR A 19 -15.91 15.37 -8.23
C THR A 19 -17.09 16.32 -8.15
N SER A 20 -17.68 16.41 -6.97
CA SER A 20 -18.77 17.34 -6.70
C SER A 20 -18.33 18.80 -6.77
N THR A 21 -19.23 19.67 -7.24
CA THR A 21 -19.06 21.13 -7.21
C THR A 21 -19.48 21.72 -5.86
N SER A 22 -19.28 23.03 -5.65
CA SER A 22 -19.66 23.72 -4.42
C SER A 22 -21.16 23.66 -4.09
N ASP A 23 -21.99 23.53 -5.11
CA ASP A 23 -23.46 23.54 -4.97
C ASP A 23 -24.05 22.14 -4.69
N ASN A 24 -23.21 21.11 -4.64
CA ASN A 24 -23.63 19.76 -4.34
C ASN A 24 -23.75 19.56 -2.82
N PRO A 25 -24.87 18.96 -2.31
CA PRO A 25 -25.05 18.68 -0.89
C PRO A 25 -23.95 17.79 -0.27
N LEU A 26 -23.22 17.01 -1.10
CA LEU A 26 -22.09 16.19 -0.67
C LEU A 26 -20.80 16.98 -0.35
N GLY A 27 -20.79 18.29 -0.64
CA GLY A 27 -19.63 19.15 -0.48
C GLY A 27 -18.68 19.14 -1.67
N LYS A 28 -17.92 20.24 -1.82
CA LYS A 28 -16.97 20.42 -2.91
C LYS A 28 -15.82 19.41 -2.86
N GLY A 29 -15.50 18.85 -4.02
CA GLY A 29 -14.32 17.99 -4.20
C GLY A 29 -14.54 16.52 -3.80
N ARG A 30 -15.70 16.12 -3.32
CA ARG A 30 -15.99 14.72 -3.03
C ARG A 30 -16.13 13.93 -4.35
N ALA A 31 -15.46 12.78 -4.46
CA ALA A 31 -15.63 11.91 -5.62
C ALA A 31 -17.06 11.38 -5.68
N ILE A 32 -17.68 11.49 -6.85
CA ILE A 32 -19.05 11.06 -7.11
C ILE A 32 -19.18 10.00 -8.19
N ASN A 33 -18.18 9.89 -9.05
CA ASN A 33 -18.10 8.86 -10.07
C ASN A 33 -16.66 8.61 -10.51
N VAL A 34 -16.40 7.39 -11.00
CA VAL A 34 -15.15 7.00 -11.66
C VAL A 34 -15.47 6.21 -12.90
N GLU A 35 -14.87 6.58 -14.00
CA GLU A 35 -14.96 5.92 -15.30
C GLU A 35 -13.56 5.59 -15.83
N GLY A 36 -13.45 4.63 -16.76
CA GLY A 36 -12.20 4.39 -17.47
C GLY A 36 -11.91 5.52 -18.44
N ASP A 37 -10.65 5.91 -18.50
CA ASP A 37 -10.18 6.92 -19.45
C ASP A 37 -10.03 6.31 -20.85
N PRO A 38 -10.84 6.71 -21.84
CA PRO A 38 -10.78 6.16 -23.20
C PRO A 38 -9.48 6.53 -23.94
N ASP A 39 -8.83 7.60 -23.53
CA ASP A 39 -7.57 8.05 -24.15
C ASP A 39 -6.33 7.38 -23.49
N HIS A 40 -6.54 6.62 -22.44
CA HIS A 40 -5.43 5.96 -21.75
C HIS A 40 -4.99 4.68 -22.48
N PRO A 41 -3.68 4.54 -22.84
CA PRO A 41 -3.20 3.49 -23.74
C PRO A 41 -3.27 2.07 -23.17
N ILE A 42 -3.45 1.92 -21.85
CA ILE A 42 -3.48 0.59 -21.20
C ILE A 42 -4.88 -0.02 -21.22
N ASN A 43 -5.91 0.75 -20.91
CA ASN A 43 -7.25 0.21 -20.72
C ASN A 43 -8.31 0.77 -21.69
N GLU A 44 -7.99 1.82 -22.46
CA GLU A 44 -8.86 2.37 -23.51
C GLU A 44 -10.33 2.51 -23.04
N GLY A 45 -10.53 3.01 -21.83
CA GLY A 45 -11.83 3.18 -21.19
C GLY A 45 -12.38 1.94 -20.48
N SER A 46 -11.79 0.76 -20.64
CA SER A 46 -12.26 -0.47 -20.00
C SER A 46 -11.81 -0.54 -18.54
N LEU A 47 -12.70 -0.99 -17.65
CA LEU A 47 -12.39 -1.23 -16.22
C LEU A 47 -12.91 -2.59 -15.77
N CYS A 48 -12.17 -3.25 -14.91
CA CYS A 48 -12.70 -4.38 -14.13
C CYS A 48 -13.62 -3.86 -13.00
N PRO A 49 -14.44 -4.73 -12.38
CA PRO A 49 -15.34 -4.32 -11.31
C PRO A 49 -14.69 -3.56 -10.15
N LYS A 50 -13.43 -3.87 -9.81
CA LYS A 50 -12.67 -3.15 -8.76
C LYS A 50 -12.36 -1.72 -9.17
N GLY A 51 -11.87 -1.51 -10.40
CA GLY A 51 -11.60 -0.18 -10.94
C GLY A 51 -12.87 0.67 -11.03
N ALA A 52 -13.95 0.10 -11.54
CA ALA A 52 -15.24 0.77 -11.66
C ALA A 52 -15.85 1.18 -10.29
N SER A 53 -15.54 0.44 -9.22
CA SER A 53 -16.03 0.73 -7.86
C SER A 53 -15.07 1.55 -6.99
N THR A 54 -13.96 2.05 -7.53
CA THR A 54 -12.92 2.76 -6.76
C THR A 54 -13.46 3.98 -6.01
N TRP A 55 -14.43 4.71 -6.58
CA TRP A 55 -15.05 5.84 -5.90
C TRP A 55 -15.76 5.45 -4.61
N GLN A 56 -16.38 4.25 -4.56
CA GLN A 56 -17.03 3.74 -3.36
C GLN A 56 -16.02 3.51 -2.23
N LEU A 57 -14.84 3.01 -2.54
CA LEU A 57 -13.75 2.88 -1.58
C LEU A 57 -13.35 4.24 -1.01
N THR A 58 -13.24 5.25 -1.88
CA THR A 58 -12.79 6.61 -1.50
C THR A 58 -13.79 7.31 -0.56
N VAL A 59 -15.10 7.11 -0.78
CA VAL A 59 -16.16 7.77 0.01
C VAL A 59 -16.72 6.91 1.14
N ASN A 60 -16.19 5.72 1.35
CA ASN A 60 -16.68 4.80 2.39
C ASN A 60 -16.36 5.31 3.80
N ASP A 61 -17.39 5.59 4.56
CA ASP A 61 -17.28 6.08 5.94
C ASP A 61 -16.73 5.03 6.92
N GLN A 62 -16.77 3.74 6.54
CA GLN A 62 -16.21 2.64 7.34
C GLN A 62 -14.69 2.45 7.16
N ARG A 63 -14.04 3.24 6.28
CA ARG A 63 -12.59 3.19 6.15
C ARG A 63 -11.91 3.59 7.45
N PRO A 64 -11.01 2.76 8.01
CA PRO A 64 -10.20 3.16 9.15
C PRO A 64 -9.38 4.41 8.83
N LYS A 65 -9.45 5.42 9.69
CA LYS A 65 -8.70 6.68 9.54
C LYS A 65 -7.46 6.71 10.42
N LYS A 66 -7.41 5.82 11.41
CA LYS A 66 -6.29 5.66 12.35
C LYS A 66 -5.80 4.22 12.35
N PRO A 67 -4.55 3.97 12.69
CA PRO A 67 -4.06 2.62 12.91
C PRO A 67 -4.78 1.95 14.07
N LEU A 68 -4.96 0.64 13.96
CA LEU A 68 -5.51 -0.19 15.02
C LEU A 68 -4.39 -1.04 15.63
N TYR A 69 -4.23 -0.95 16.92
CA TYR A 69 -3.27 -1.75 17.67
C TYR A 69 -3.97 -2.73 18.60
N ARG A 70 -3.47 -3.96 18.64
CA ARG A 70 -3.88 -4.96 19.62
C ARG A 70 -2.64 -5.43 20.38
N ALA A 71 -2.64 -5.19 21.68
CA ALA A 71 -1.55 -5.62 22.55
C ALA A 71 -1.45 -7.16 22.61
N PRO A 72 -0.27 -7.74 22.91
CA PRO A 72 -0.13 -9.17 23.13
C PRO A 72 -1.18 -9.69 24.13
N HIS A 73 -1.83 -10.80 23.79
CA HIS A 73 -2.91 -11.42 24.57
C HIS A 73 -4.19 -10.61 24.75
N ALA A 74 -4.30 -9.40 24.19
CA ALA A 74 -5.55 -8.65 24.20
C ALA A 74 -6.56 -9.21 23.18
N THR A 75 -7.84 -9.09 23.49
CA THR A 75 -8.96 -9.49 22.63
C THR A 75 -9.47 -8.34 21.76
N GLU A 76 -9.20 -7.11 22.15
CA GLU A 76 -9.74 -5.91 21.53
C GLU A 76 -8.67 -5.10 20.78
N TRP A 77 -9.11 -4.47 19.70
CA TRP A 77 -8.35 -3.48 18.95
C TRP A 77 -8.59 -2.10 19.50
N LYS A 78 -7.54 -1.27 19.56
CA LYS A 78 -7.59 0.14 19.96
C LYS A 78 -7.07 1.02 18.86
N GLU A 79 -7.74 2.13 18.61
CA GLU A 79 -7.19 3.18 17.75
C GLU A 79 -5.97 3.81 18.43
N VAL A 80 -4.93 4.06 17.62
CA VAL A 80 -3.70 4.73 18.06
C VAL A 80 -3.36 5.85 17.09
N GLU A 81 -2.54 6.79 17.51
CA GLU A 81 -2.07 7.86 16.63
C GLU A 81 -1.00 7.33 15.66
N TRP A 82 -0.95 7.96 14.49
CA TRP A 82 0.00 7.56 13.43
C TRP A 82 1.45 7.66 13.87
N GLU A 83 1.80 8.72 14.58
CA GLU A 83 3.15 8.96 15.12
C GLU A 83 3.58 7.81 16.00
N TRP A 84 2.76 7.43 16.97
CA TRP A 84 3.04 6.30 17.84
C TRP A 84 3.20 4.99 17.09
N ALA A 85 2.30 4.72 16.12
CA ALA A 85 2.35 3.49 15.33
C ALA A 85 3.64 3.40 14.51
N MET A 86 4.04 4.50 13.87
CA MET A 86 5.26 4.56 13.06
C MET A 86 6.51 4.41 13.91
N GLU A 87 6.58 5.03 15.10
CA GLU A 87 7.69 4.87 16.04
C GLU A 87 7.83 3.42 16.52
N GLU A 88 6.73 2.78 16.90
CA GLU A 88 6.74 1.38 17.35
C GLU A 88 7.15 0.41 16.22
N ILE A 89 6.69 0.63 14.99
CA ILE A 89 7.10 -0.17 13.83
C ILE A 89 8.60 0.02 13.57
N ALA A 90 9.06 1.26 13.49
CA ALA A 90 10.47 1.57 13.24
C ALA A 90 11.39 0.97 14.30
N LYS A 91 11.01 1.08 15.57
CA LYS A 91 11.74 0.48 16.70
C LYS A 91 11.87 -1.03 16.54
N ARG A 92 10.77 -1.75 16.26
CA ARG A 92 10.77 -3.21 16.11
C ARG A 92 11.57 -3.65 14.90
N VAL A 93 11.45 -2.97 13.78
CA VAL A 93 12.25 -3.24 12.56
C VAL A 93 13.73 -3.05 12.87
N LYS A 94 14.10 -1.94 13.51
CA LYS A 94 15.50 -1.68 13.90
C LYS A 94 16.03 -2.73 14.87
N GLU A 95 15.30 -3.05 15.93
CA GLU A 95 15.72 -4.06 16.91
C GLU A 95 15.91 -5.44 16.27
N SER A 96 14.99 -5.86 15.41
CA SER A 96 15.08 -7.15 14.70
C SER A 96 16.27 -7.17 13.76
N ARG A 97 16.47 -6.09 13.00
CA ARG A 97 17.59 -5.96 12.09
C ARG A 97 18.93 -5.96 12.82
N ASP A 98 19.09 -5.14 13.86
CA ASP A 98 20.34 -5.02 14.59
C ASP A 98 20.76 -6.34 15.25
N LYS A 99 19.81 -7.18 15.66
CA LYS A 99 20.08 -8.50 16.25
C LYS A 99 20.43 -9.59 15.24
N SER A 100 20.02 -9.44 13.98
CA SER A 100 20.06 -10.52 12.99
C SER A 100 20.79 -10.19 11.70
N PHE A 101 21.30 -8.96 11.57
CA PHE A 101 21.97 -8.53 10.35
C PHE A 101 23.32 -9.21 10.19
N THR A 102 23.52 -9.82 9.04
CA THR A 102 24.75 -10.51 8.66
C THR A 102 25.40 -9.78 7.50
N GLU A 103 26.55 -9.17 7.73
CA GLU A 103 27.31 -8.47 6.69
C GLU A 103 27.99 -9.47 5.75
N LYS A 104 28.63 -10.51 6.32
CA LYS A 104 29.34 -11.55 5.55
C LYS A 104 28.86 -12.92 5.96
N ASN A 105 28.78 -13.83 5.00
CA ASN A 105 28.47 -15.23 5.25
C ASN A 105 29.72 -15.99 5.72
N ASP A 106 29.56 -17.29 6.04
CA ASP A 106 30.62 -18.18 6.52
C ASP A 106 31.78 -18.35 5.52
N LYS A 107 31.56 -18.00 4.25
CA LYS A 107 32.55 -18.04 3.17
C LYS A 107 33.27 -16.69 2.99
N GLY A 108 32.98 -15.69 3.84
CA GLY A 108 33.53 -14.35 3.76
C GLY A 108 32.95 -13.47 2.67
N GLN A 109 31.90 -13.88 1.98
CA GLN A 109 31.23 -13.13 0.95
C GLN A 109 30.29 -12.07 1.56
N LEU A 110 30.29 -10.86 1.01
CA LEU A 110 29.41 -9.77 1.43
C LEU A 110 27.96 -10.12 1.05
N VAL A 111 27.06 -10.18 2.03
CA VAL A 111 25.66 -10.53 1.84
C VAL A 111 24.69 -9.46 2.33
N ASN A 112 25.04 -8.64 3.30
CA ASN A 112 24.25 -7.53 3.84
C ASN A 112 22.76 -7.88 4.04
N ARG A 113 22.45 -8.94 4.80
CA ARG A 113 21.10 -9.47 4.89
C ARG A 113 20.63 -9.69 6.32
N THR A 114 19.32 -9.79 6.47
CA THR A 114 18.64 -10.33 7.66
C THR A 114 17.60 -11.37 7.24
N GLU A 115 17.56 -12.47 7.96
CA GLU A 115 16.59 -13.56 7.77
C GLU A 115 15.53 -13.60 8.88
N ALA A 116 15.59 -12.66 9.84
CA ALA A 116 14.65 -12.58 10.96
C ALA A 116 13.36 -11.83 10.62
N MET A 117 13.29 -11.23 9.44
CA MET A 117 12.11 -10.51 8.97
C MET A 117 11.69 -11.00 7.60
N ALA A 118 10.37 -11.10 7.41
CA ALA A 118 9.75 -11.40 6.13
C ALA A 118 8.70 -10.34 5.80
N SER A 119 8.44 -10.15 4.52
CA SER A 119 7.44 -9.22 4.03
C SER A 119 6.51 -9.89 3.03
N PHE A 120 5.22 -9.64 3.20
CA PHE A 120 4.18 -10.06 2.29
C PHE A 120 3.53 -8.83 1.66
N GLY A 121 3.77 -8.62 0.38
CA GLY A 121 3.15 -7.56 -0.38
C GLY A 121 1.70 -7.86 -0.76
N SER A 122 1.05 -6.90 -1.35
CA SER A 122 -0.33 -6.96 -1.82
C SER A 122 -0.40 -7.05 -3.35
N ALA A 123 -1.46 -7.67 -3.89
CA ALA A 123 -1.83 -7.52 -5.29
C ALA A 123 -2.44 -6.14 -5.60
N ALA A 124 -2.84 -5.39 -4.58
CA ALA A 124 -3.39 -4.05 -4.69
C ALA A 124 -2.29 -2.98 -4.54
N MET A 125 -1.35 -3.00 -5.45
CA MET A 125 -0.24 -2.05 -5.57
C MET A 125 0.04 -1.80 -7.05
N ASP A 126 0.35 -0.58 -7.41
CA ASP A 126 0.79 -0.23 -8.76
C ASP A 126 2.27 -0.58 -9.01
N ASN A 127 2.78 -0.29 -10.21
CA ASN A 127 4.15 -0.65 -10.58
C ASN A 127 5.19 0.12 -9.76
N GLU A 128 4.98 1.41 -9.56
CA GLU A 128 5.87 2.28 -8.80
C GLU A 128 5.86 1.92 -7.32
N GLU A 129 4.70 1.59 -6.76
CA GLU A 129 4.57 1.11 -5.39
C GLU A 129 5.29 -0.23 -5.20
N CYS A 130 5.13 -1.19 -6.11
CA CYS A 130 5.85 -2.46 -6.07
C CYS A 130 7.36 -2.27 -6.11
N TRP A 131 7.84 -1.38 -6.99
CA TRP A 131 9.27 -1.08 -7.11
C TRP A 131 9.82 -0.40 -5.85
N ALA A 132 9.15 0.63 -5.35
CA ALA A 132 9.55 1.37 -4.16
C ALA A 132 9.54 0.45 -2.92
N TYR A 133 8.49 -0.33 -2.76
CA TYR A 133 8.35 -1.29 -1.66
C TYR A 133 9.48 -2.32 -1.65
N GLN A 134 9.73 -2.98 -2.77
CA GLN A 134 10.83 -3.94 -2.88
C GLN A 134 12.19 -3.29 -2.63
N SER A 135 12.41 -2.10 -3.16
CA SER A 135 13.69 -1.38 -3.00
C SER A 135 13.95 -1.02 -1.53
N ILE A 136 12.94 -0.54 -0.81
CA ILE A 136 13.04 -0.23 0.62
C ILE A 136 13.34 -1.50 1.42
N LEU A 137 12.63 -2.58 1.18
CA LEU A 137 12.83 -3.84 1.92
C LEU A 137 14.23 -4.42 1.66
N ARG A 138 14.71 -4.38 0.42
CA ARG A 138 16.08 -4.79 0.08
C ARG A 138 17.14 -3.91 0.73
N SER A 139 16.91 -2.60 0.82
CA SER A 139 17.83 -1.68 1.51
C SER A 139 17.93 -1.97 3.02
N LEU A 140 16.87 -2.49 3.63
CA LEU A 140 16.87 -2.99 5.00
C LEU A 140 17.56 -4.36 5.15
N GLY A 141 17.87 -5.04 4.06
CA GLY A 141 18.52 -6.33 4.04
C GLY A 141 17.58 -7.54 4.08
N LEU A 142 16.27 -7.37 3.86
CA LEU A 142 15.32 -8.49 3.86
C LEU A 142 15.59 -9.43 2.68
N VAL A 143 15.61 -10.73 2.98
CA VAL A 143 15.71 -11.80 1.98
C VAL A 143 14.30 -12.27 1.57
N TYR A 144 13.42 -12.46 2.54
CA TYR A 144 12.08 -12.99 2.34
C TYR A 144 11.10 -11.86 1.99
N ILE A 145 10.90 -11.67 0.69
CA ILE A 145 9.96 -10.69 0.14
C ILE A 145 9.08 -11.43 -0.84
N GLU A 146 7.82 -11.59 -0.48
CA GLU A 146 6.82 -12.27 -1.29
C GLU A 146 5.66 -11.34 -1.61
N HIS A 147 4.95 -11.66 -2.67
CA HIS A 147 3.81 -10.91 -3.17
C HIS A 147 2.66 -11.86 -3.42
N GLN A 148 1.44 -11.47 -3.07
CA GLN A 148 0.27 -12.34 -3.18
C GLN A 148 0.07 -12.91 -4.60
N ALA A 149 0.27 -12.10 -5.63
CA ALA A 149 0.08 -12.55 -7.02
C ALA A 149 1.15 -13.54 -7.52
N ARG A 150 2.21 -13.75 -6.76
CA ARG A 150 3.30 -14.68 -7.09
C ARG A 150 3.10 -16.07 -6.51
N LEU A 151 2.34 -16.20 -5.44
CA LEU A 151 2.08 -17.46 -4.73
C LEU A 151 1.10 -18.35 -5.48
#